data_ef891881e49d0a463d7ce49887bfe78b
#
_entry.id   ef891881e49d0a463d7ce49887bfe78b
#
_cell.length_a   1.000
_cell.length_b   1.000
_cell.length_c   1.000
_cell.angle_alpha   90.00
_cell.angle_beta   90.00
_cell.angle_gamma   90.00
#
_symmetry.space_group_name_H-M   'P 1'
#
loop_
_entity.id
_entity.type
_entity.pdbx_description
1 polymer ?
#
loop_
_entity_poly.entity_id
_entity_poly.type
_entity_poly.pdbx_seq_one_letter_code
_entity_poly.pdbx_strand_id
1 'polypeptide(L)'
;MEKIKILLVDDDLKFGNIAVKILQKAGYDVFFQNSLFGVESLIMKLSPNLIILDVMIGEENSLERINDIRLAAEDTPIMCVSSLHNTEFKAEAANNGAMIYIEKPFDIGEFLGWVNRYAKHKDFCNSRMINIGVYYTLDTEGRTLSYQGTKEKVLGFTEFNTLKLLWVNKVEIVPRQEFKDTVWKGVTCTDESLNNVIYHLRRYLEKDTSIHLETLRGEGFKMWIEDYCI
;
A
#
# COMPACT_ATOMS: atom_id res chain seq x y z
N MET A 1 -13.48 14.91 3.00
CA MET A 1 -12.80 13.63 2.71
C MET A 1 -12.90 12.73 3.94
N GLU A 2 -13.28 11.48 3.75
CA GLU A 2 -13.29 10.51 4.83
C GLU A 2 -11.84 10.24 5.29
N LYS A 3 -11.60 10.21 6.61
CA LYS A 3 -10.26 9.95 7.13
C LYS A 3 -9.86 8.49 6.90
N ILE A 4 -8.62 8.27 6.53
CA ILE A 4 -8.04 6.92 6.40
C ILE A 4 -8.02 6.26 7.77
N LYS A 5 -8.65 5.08 7.88
CA LYS A 5 -8.78 4.31 9.12
C LYS A 5 -7.66 3.28 9.25
N ILE A 6 -7.02 3.26 10.40
CA ILE A 6 -5.97 2.27 10.73
C ILE A 6 -6.43 1.48 11.94
N LEU A 7 -6.40 0.15 11.84
CA LEU A 7 -6.54 -0.74 12.98
C LEU A 7 -5.16 -1.18 13.46
N LEU A 8 -4.82 -0.84 14.69
CA LEU A 8 -3.60 -1.28 15.37
C LEU A 8 -3.95 -2.34 16.41
N VAL A 9 -3.34 -3.52 16.32
CA VAL A 9 -3.54 -4.63 17.27
C VAL A 9 -2.19 -5.00 17.87
N ASP A 10 -2.02 -4.76 19.17
CA ASP A 10 -0.74 -4.93 19.89
C ASP A 10 -1.00 -4.92 21.40
N ASP A 11 -0.49 -5.90 22.15
CA ASP A 11 -0.73 -6.01 23.60
C ASP A 11 0.13 -5.04 24.43
N ASP A 12 1.21 -4.49 23.86
CA ASP A 12 2.01 -3.44 24.51
C ASP A 12 1.26 -2.11 24.49
N LEU A 13 0.58 -1.82 25.62
CA LEU A 13 -0.16 -0.56 25.79
C LEU A 13 0.72 0.69 25.69
N LYS A 14 2.03 0.59 26.00
CA LYS A 14 2.95 1.75 25.89
C LYS A 14 3.24 2.03 24.42
N PHE A 15 3.62 1.01 23.67
CA PHE A 15 3.81 1.12 22.23
C PHE A 15 2.52 1.57 21.54
N GLY A 16 1.39 0.91 21.82
CA GLY A 16 0.10 1.22 21.22
C GLY A 16 -0.31 2.68 21.41
N ASN A 17 -0.20 3.20 22.64
CA ASN A 17 -0.52 4.60 22.93
C ASN A 17 0.41 5.61 22.22
N ILE A 18 1.68 5.27 22.06
CA ILE A 18 2.65 6.12 21.33
C ILE A 18 2.32 6.08 19.82
N ALA A 19 2.14 4.89 19.26
CA ALA A 19 1.82 4.69 17.86
C ALA A 19 0.50 5.40 17.47
N VAL A 20 -0.55 5.26 18.28
CA VAL A 20 -1.83 5.98 18.09
C VAL A 20 -1.61 7.50 17.99
N LYS A 21 -0.86 8.10 18.93
CA LYS A 21 -0.59 9.55 18.92
C LYS A 21 0.18 9.99 17.66
N ILE A 22 1.17 9.21 17.26
CA ILE A 22 1.98 9.49 16.07
C ILE A 22 1.11 9.44 14.81
N LEU A 23 0.32 8.39 14.66
CA LEU A 23 -0.55 8.19 13.51
C LEU A 23 -1.69 9.21 13.45
N GLN A 24 -2.29 9.56 14.60
CA GLN A 24 -3.32 10.62 14.67
C GLN A 24 -2.74 11.99 14.29
N LYS A 25 -1.50 12.29 14.73
CA LYS A 25 -0.79 13.52 14.33
C LYS A 25 -0.50 13.55 12.83
N ALA A 26 -0.30 12.39 12.20
CA ALA A 26 -0.15 12.24 10.75
C ALA A 26 -1.49 12.30 9.98
N GLY A 27 -2.62 12.49 10.68
CA GLY A 27 -3.94 12.71 10.07
C GLY A 27 -4.82 11.45 9.93
N TYR A 28 -4.39 10.31 10.45
CA TYR A 28 -5.14 9.06 10.40
C TYR A 28 -6.20 8.96 11.50
N ASP A 29 -7.27 8.19 11.23
CA ASP A 29 -8.24 7.75 12.23
C ASP A 29 -7.82 6.36 12.74
N VAL A 30 -7.42 6.27 14.01
CA VAL A 30 -6.73 5.10 14.54
C VAL A 30 -7.57 4.42 15.61
N PHE A 31 -7.80 3.12 15.40
CA PHE A 31 -8.47 2.22 16.33
C PHE A 31 -7.43 1.27 16.90
N PHE A 32 -7.33 1.23 18.22
CA PHE A 32 -6.36 0.40 18.93
C PHE A 32 -7.06 -0.70 19.71
N GLN A 33 -6.58 -1.91 19.56
CA GLN A 33 -7.02 -3.08 20.31
C GLN A 33 -5.81 -3.84 20.85
N ASN A 34 -5.89 -4.29 22.11
CA ASN A 34 -4.79 -4.95 22.81
C ASN A 34 -4.93 -6.46 22.92
N SER A 35 -5.79 -7.08 22.12
CA SER A 35 -5.99 -8.53 22.09
C SER A 35 -6.50 -8.96 20.72
N LEU A 36 -6.40 -10.26 20.41
CA LEU A 36 -6.97 -10.84 19.18
C LEU A 36 -8.47 -11.14 19.29
N PHE A 37 -9.05 -10.98 20.48
CA PHE A 37 -10.47 -11.29 20.68
C PHE A 37 -11.38 -10.36 19.85
N GLY A 38 -12.15 -10.96 18.92
CA GLY A 38 -13.13 -10.22 18.08
C GLY A 38 -12.50 -9.32 17.02
N VAL A 39 -11.22 -9.47 16.71
CA VAL A 39 -10.50 -8.65 15.71
C VAL A 39 -11.19 -8.75 14.34
N GLU A 40 -11.62 -9.93 13.92
CA GLU A 40 -12.30 -10.14 12.63
C GLU A 40 -13.62 -9.35 12.55
N SER A 41 -14.42 -9.39 13.62
CA SER A 41 -15.66 -8.63 13.70
C SER A 41 -15.41 -7.12 13.68
N LEU A 42 -14.34 -6.68 14.32
CA LEU A 42 -13.93 -5.28 14.31
C LEU A 42 -13.46 -4.83 12.93
N ILE A 43 -12.69 -5.67 12.23
CA ILE A 43 -12.25 -5.42 10.84
C ILE A 43 -13.45 -5.25 9.91
N MET A 44 -14.41 -6.16 9.96
CA MET A 44 -15.63 -6.08 9.15
C MET A 44 -16.44 -4.81 9.44
N LYS A 45 -16.54 -4.42 10.72
CA LYS A 45 -17.28 -3.22 11.14
C LYS A 45 -16.58 -1.91 10.74
N LEU A 46 -15.27 -1.84 10.89
CA LEU A 46 -14.49 -0.63 10.66
C LEU A 46 -14.15 -0.45 9.18
N SER A 47 -13.99 -1.54 8.44
CA SER A 47 -13.41 -1.57 7.09
C SER A 47 -12.12 -0.75 7.01
N PRO A 48 -11.08 -1.07 7.80
CA PRO A 48 -9.87 -0.24 7.90
C PRO A 48 -9.13 -0.19 6.56
N ASN A 49 -8.34 0.85 6.35
CA ASN A 49 -7.48 1.00 5.17
C ASN A 49 -6.13 0.28 5.35
N LEU A 50 -5.72 0.06 6.61
CA LEU A 50 -4.51 -0.66 6.98
C LEU A 50 -4.74 -1.36 8.31
N ILE A 51 -4.26 -2.59 8.44
CA ILE A 51 -4.16 -3.31 9.69
C ILE A 51 -2.68 -3.39 10.07
N ILE A 52 -2.34 -2.92 11.26
CA ILE A 52 -1.01 -3.10 11.87
C ILE A 52 -1.20 -4.13 12.96
N LEU A 53 -0.50 -5.26 12.85
CA LEU A 53 -0.71 -6.45 13.67
C LEU A 53 0.60 -6.88 14.31
N ASP A 54 0.65 -6.90 15.65
CA ASP A 54 1.77 -7.57 16.32
C ASP A 54 1.70 -9.09 16.09
N VAL A 55 2.85 -9.69 15.90
CA VAL A 55 2.98 -11.15 15.71
C VAL A 55 2.66 -11.90 17.01
N MET A 56 3.11 -11.38 18.15
CA MET A 56 2.81 -11.97 19.45
C MET A 56 1.93 -11.03 20.26
N ILE A 57 0.73 -11.48 20.61
CA ILE A 57 -0.23 -10.75 21.42
C ILE A 57 -0.54 -11.57 22.66
N GLY A 58 0.08 -11.21 23.78
CA GLY A 58 0.13 -12.06 24.97
C GLY A 58 0.89 -13.35 24.68
N GLU A 59 0.21 -14.49 24.83
CA GLU A 59 0.75 -15.81 24.50
C GLU A 59 0.29 -16.32 23.12
N GLU A 60 -0.54 -15.56 22.40
CA GLU A 60 -1.10 -15.95 21.11
C GLU A 60 -0.20 -15.49 19.95
N ASN A 61 0.08 -16.40 19.00
CA ASN A 61 0.72 -16.06 17.73
C ASN A 61 -0.37 -15.62 16.73
N SER A 62 -0.39 -14.34 16.38
CA SER A 62 -1.38 -13.79 15.44
C SER A 62 -1.28 -14.38 14.04
N LEU A 63 -0.12 -14.93 13.66
CA LEU A 63 0.07 -15.59 12.35
C LEU A 63 -0.74 -16.88 12.23
N GLU A 64 -1.04 -17.57 13.33
CA GLU A 64 -1.92 -18.75 13.33
C GLU A 64 -3.36 -18.38 12.93
N ARG A 65 -3.77 -17.12 13.16
CA ARG A 65 -5.09 -16.59 12.81
C ARG A 65 -5.08 -15.69 11.58
N ILE A 66 -3.93 -15.52 10.92
CA ILE A 66 -3.80 -14.55 9.82
C ILE A 66 -4.72 -14.87 8.64
N ASN A 67 -5.06 -16.14 8.40
CA ASN A 67 -6.00 -16.53 7.36
C ASN A 67 -7.43 -16.03 7.65
N ASP A 68 -7.88 -16.14 8.90
CA ASP A 68 -9.20 -15.64 9.32
C ASP A 68 -9.25 -14.11 9.28
N ILE A 69 -8.16 -13.49 9.76
CA ILE A 69 -7.97 -12.02 9.66
C ILE A 69 -7.98 -11.58 8.20
N ARG A 70 -7.31 -12.31 7.30
CA ARG A 70 -7.27 -12.02 5.88
C ARG A 70 -8.64 -12.15 5.21
N LEU A 71 -9.42 -13.17 5.57
CA LEU A 71 -10.78 -13.34 5.08
C LEU A 71 -11.67 -12.17 5.49
N ALA A 72 -11.55 -11.70 6.74
CA ALA A 72 -12.30 -10.55 7.23
C ALA A 72 -11.81 -9.21 6.64
N ALA A 73 -10.52 -9.14 6.32
CA ALA A 73 -9.87 -7.92 5.82
C ALA A 73 -10.01 -7.72 4.31
N GLU A 74 -10.41 -8.76 3.55
CA GLU A 74 -10.47 -8.74 2.08
C GLU A 74 -9.14 -8.24 1.48
N ASP A 75 -9.18 -7.11 0.75
CA ASP A 75 -8.01 -6.49 0.12
C ASP A 75 -7.26 -5.50 1.04
N THR A 76 -7.68 -5.36 2.31
CA THR A 76 -7.00 -4.47 3.25
C THR A 76 -5.58 -4.96 3.52
N PRO A 77 -4.54 -4.13 3.33
CA PRO A 77 -3.16 -4.52 3.62
C PRO A 77 -2.97 -4.81 5.11
N ILE A 78 -2.17 -5.86 5.41
CA ILE A 78 -1.76 -6.23 6.75
C ILE A 78 -0.26 -6.00 6.86
N MET A 79 0.13 -5.16 7.81
CA MET A 79 1.51 -4.89 8.21
C MET A 79 1.78 -5.61 9.52
N CYS A 80 2.64 -6.62 9.51
CA CYS A 80 3.08 -7.28 10.73
C CYS A 80 4.21 -6.50 11.38
N VAL A 81 4.13 -6.31 12.69
CA VAL A 81 5.19 -5.74 13.52
C VAL A 81 5.59 -6.78 14.57
N SER A 82 6.86 -6.86 14.97
CA SER A 82 7.28 -7.85 15.95
C SER A 82 8.60 -7.50 16.61
N SER A 83 8.72 -7.85 17.89
CA SER A 83 10.00 -7.84 18.61
C SER A 83 10.83 -9.11 18.36
N LEU A 84 10.31 -10.09 17.63
CA LEU A 84 10.98 -11.35 17.34
C LEU A 84 11.85 -11.23 16.10
N HIS A 85 13.15 -11.43 16.26
CA HIS A 85 14.14 -11.47 15.18
C HIS A 85 14.24 -12.88 14.58
N ASN A 86 13.12 -13.42 14.05
CA ASN A 86 13.11 -14.76 13.48
C ASN A 86 12.73 -14.71 11.99
N THR A 87 13.60 -15.25 11.14
CA THR A 87 13.39 -15.34 9.68
C THR A 87 12.23 -16.26 9.32
N GLU A 88 11.88 -17.23 10.16
CA GLU A 88 10.75 -18.14 9.95
C GLU A 88 9.43 -17.37 10.02
N PHE A 89 9.24 -16.49 11.02
CA PHE A 89 8.04 -15.66 11.12
C PHE A 89 7.90 -14.67 9.96
N LYS A 90 9.01 -14.17 9.44
CA LYS A 90 8.98 -13.32 8.23
C LYS A 90 8.47 -14.08 7.01
N ALA A 91 8.98 -15.29 6.81
CA ALA A 91 8.56 -16.15 5.71
C ALA A 91 7.10 -16.59 5.88
N GLU A 92 6.68 -16.94 7.09
CA GLU A 92 5.32 -17.32 7.42
C GLU A 92 4.35 -16.15 7.19
N ALA A 93 4.65 -14.95 7.68
CA ALA A 93 3.85 -13.76 7.48
C ALA A 93 3.69 -13.46 5.97
N ALA A 94 4.76 -13.52 5.19
CA ALA A 94 4.72 -13.28 3.75
C ALA A 94 3.91 -14.34 3.00
N ASN A 95 4.04 -15.62 3.37
CA ASN A 95 3.30 -16.73 2.77
C ASN A 95 1.79 -16.65 3.06
N ASN A 96 1.43 -16.10 4.21
CA ASN A 96 0.05 -15.95 4.67
C ASN A 96 -0.56 -14.58 4.32
N GLY A 97 0.07 -13.81 3.42
CA GLY A 97 -0.50 -12.62 2.83
C GLY A 97 -0.29 -11.33 3.63
N ALA A 98 0.62 -11.30 4.61
CA ALA A 98 1.13 -10.02 5.12
C ALA A 98 1.91 -9.31 4.02
N MET A 99 1.66 -8.00 3.86
CA MET A 99 2.36 -7.22 2.81
C MET A 99 3.76 -6.81 3.25
N ILE A 100 3.97 -6.63 4.56
CA ILE A 100 5.27 -6.27 5.12
C ILE A 100 5.40 -6.78 6.54
N TYR A 101 6.65 -7.03 6.93
CA TYR A 101 7.04 -7.40 8.29
C TYR A 101 8.12 -6.42 8.77
N ILE A 102 7.85 -5.74 9.90
CA ILE A 102 8.74 -4.74 10.49
C ILE A 102 9.19 -5.22 11.86
N GLU A 103 10.50 -5.19 12.11
CA GLU A 103 11.07 -5.56 13.41
C GLU A 103 11.10 -4.37 14.36
N LYS A 104 10.65 -4.57 15.59
CA LYS A 104 10.82 -3.63 16.70
C LYS A 104 12.21 -3.79 17.31
N PRO A 105 12.95 -2.73 17.70
CA PRO A 105 12.58 -1.32 17.55
C PRO A 105 12.85 -0.78 16.13
N PHE A 106 12.01 0.11 15.66
CA PHE A 106 12.11 0.78 14.36
C PHE A 106 12.13 2.30 14.52
N ASP A 107 12.65 2.99 13.51
CA ASP A 107 12.59 4.45 13.43
C ASP A 107 11.17 4.93 13.13
N ILE A 108 10.76 6.04 13.74
CA ILE A 108 9.40 6.61 13.56
C ILE A 108 9.19 7.04 12.10
N GLY A 109 10.21 7.60 11.45
CA GLY A 109 10.13 8.01 10.05
C GLY A 109 9.94 6.82 9.12
N GLU A 110 10.69 5.73 9.36
CA GLU A 110 10.54 4.46 8.65
C GLU A 110 9.12 3.89 8.83
N PHE A 111 8.65 3.80 10.06
CA PHE A 111 7.29 3.34 10.37
C PHE A 111 6.21 4.16 9.65
N LEU A 112 6.30 5.49 9.73
CA LEU A 112 5.36 6.37 9.04
C LEU A 112 5.46 6.24 7.51
N GLY A 113 6.65 6.05 6.96
CA GLY A 113 6.85 5.79 5.53
C GLY A 113 6.06 4.55 5.09
N TRP A 114 6.20 3.45 5.80
CA TRP A 114 5.43 2.23 5.53
C TRP A 114 3.92 2.42 5.70
N VAL A 115 3.49 3.08 6.78
CA VAL A 115 2.05 3.37 7.01
C VAL A 115 1.48 4.24 5.89
N ASN A 116 2.15 5.33 5.52
CA ASN A 116 1.73 6.21 4.42
C ASN A 116 1.58 5.44 3.10
N ARG A 117 2.49 4.52 2.85
CA ARG A 117 2.50 3.70 1.65
C ARG A 117 1.31 2.75 1.59
N TYR A 118 1.07 2.00 2.67
CA TYR A 118 0.06 0.94 2.66
C TYR A 118 -1.34 1.40 3.03
N ALA A 119 -1.50 2.42 3.87
CA ALA A 119 -2.82 2.94 4.22
C ALA A 119 -3.55 3.57 3.02
N LYS A 120 -2.82 4.09 2.04
CA LYS A 120 -3.37 4.61 0.77
C LYS A 120 -3.64 3.54 -0.29
N HIS A 121 -3.18 2.31 -0.06
CA HIS A 121 -3.33 1.21 -1.02
C HIS A 121 -4.80 0.85 -1.25
N LYS A 122 -5.62 0.91 -0.19
CA LYS A 122 -7.05 0.58 -0.24
C LYS A 122 -7.85 1.57 -1.10
N ASP A 123 -7.45 2.85 -1.14
CA ASP A 123 -8.12 3.85 -1.98
C ASP A 123 -8.01 3.48 -3.46
N PHE A 124 -6.91 2.85 -3.87
CA PHE A 124 -6.76 2.35 -5.23
C PHE A 124 -7.60 1.07 -5.47
N CYS A 125 -7.67 0.16 -4.49
CA CYS A 125 -8.37 -1.11 -4.67
C CYS A 125 -9.90 -0.98 -4.57
N ASN A 126 -10.40 -0.05 -3.74
CA ASN A 126 -11.84 0.09 -3.48
C ASN A 126 -12.53 1.14 -4.37
N SER A 127 -11.78 1.99 -5.04
CA SER A 127 -12.36 2.98 -5.96
C SER A 127 -12.34 2.40 -7.37
N ARG A 128 -13.53 2.08 -7.90
CA ARG A 128 -13.65 1.65 -9.31
C ARG A 128 -13.07 2.69 -10.27
N MET A 129 -13.24 3.99 -9.96
CA MET A 129 -12.73 5.09 -10.76
C MET A 129 -11.75 5.92 -9.94
N ILE A 130 -10.54 6.10 -10.46
CA ILE A 130 -9.46 6.86 -9.83
C ILE A 130 -9.04 8.00 -10.75
N ASN A 131 -8.85 9.18 -10.17
CA ASN A 131 -8.28 10.32 -10.90
C ASN A 131 -6.75 10.19 -10.94
N ILE A 132 -6.21 10.11 -12.14
CA ILE A 132 -4.78 10.13 -12.41
C ILE A 132 -4.44 11.52 -12.99
N GLY A 133 -4.05 12.44 -12.13
CA GLY A 133 -3.90 13.85 -12.53
C GLY A 133 -5.22 14.61 -12.62
N VAL A 134 -5.26 15.65 -13.45
CA VAL A 134 -6.41 16.53 -13.60
C VAL A 134 -7.43 15.97 -14.60
N TYR A 135 -6.95 15.39 -15.69
CA TYR A 135 -7.78 15.05 -16.84
C TYR A 135 -7.95 13.55 -17.09
N TYR A 136 -7.11 12.70 -16.49
CA TYR A 136 -7.21 11.26 -16.64
C TYR A 136 -7.99 10.60 -15.50
N THR A 137 -8.82 9.61 -15.87
CA THR A 137 -9.46 8.69 -14.94
C THR A 137 -9.09 7.26 -15.30
N LEU A 138 -8.93 6.40 -14.30
CA LEU A 138 -8.64 4.98 -14.44
C LEU A 138 -9.78 4.16 -13.85
N ASP A 139 -10.46 3.37 -14.68
CA ASP A 139 -11.34 2.28 -14.23
C ASP A 139 -10.48 1.09 -13.80
N THR A 140 -10.48 0.78 -12.51
CA THR A 140 -9.62 -0.25 -11.94
C THR A 140 -10.09 -1.67 -12.29
N GLU A 141 -11.38 -1.91 -12.49
CA GLU A 141 -11.93 -3.21 -12.93
C GLU A 141 -11.58 -3.48 -14.40
N GLY A 142 -11.91 -2.53 -15.26
CA GLY A 142 -11.67 -2.63 -16.70
C GLY A 142 -10.24 -2.28 -17.11
N ARG A 143 -9.40 -1.84 -16.19
CA ARG A 143 -8.05 -1.31 -16.46
C ARG A 143 -8.05 -0.25 -17.57
N THR A 144 -9.12 0.51 -17.66
CA THR A 144 -9.35 1.46 -18.73
C THR A 144 -8.94 2.86 -18.32
N LEU A 145 -7.96 3.42 -19.03
CA LEU A 145 -7.55 4.81 -18.91
C LEU A 145 -8.43 5.66 -19.84
N SER A 146 -9.04 6.70 -19.30
CA SER A 146 -9.87 7.65 -20.04
C SER A 146 -9.34 9.07 -19.84
N TYR A 147 -9.35 9.88 -20.89
CA TYR A 147 -9.00 11.28 -20.89
C TYR A 147 -10.25 12.13 -21.08
N GLN A 148 -10.57 13.00 -20.12
CA GLN A 148 -11.78 13.83 -20.12
C GLN A 148 -13.06 13.02 -20.43
N GLY A 149 -13.19 11.84 -19.83
CA GLY A 149 -14.31 10.94 -20.00
C GLY A 149 -14.29 10.10 -21.28
N THR A 150 -13.34 10.32 -22.20
CA THR A 150 -13.20 9.52 -23.41
C THR A 150 -12.20 8.39 -23.19
N LYS A 151 -12.59 7.14 -23.49
CA LYS A 151 -11.72 5.98 -23.41
C LYS A 151 -10.52 6.12 -24.35
N GLU A 152 -9.32 6.08 -23.81
CA GLU A 152 -8.07 6.17 -24.56
C GLU A 152 -7.39 4.80 -24.72
N LYS A 153 -7.29 4.05 -23.61
CA LYS A 153 -6.48 2.84 -23.57
C LYS A 153 -6.98 1.84 -22.54
N VAL A 154 -7.00 0.56 -22.90
CA VAL A 154 -7.04 -0.54 -21.92
C VAL A 154 -5.60 -0.94 -21.62
N LEU A 155 -5.19 -0.78 -20.38
CA LEU A 155 -3.86 -1.12 -19.92
C LEU A 155 -3.69 -2.64 -19.84
N GLY A 156 -2.53 -3.13 -20.25
CA GLY A 156 -2.09 -4.50 -19.98
C GLY A 156 -1.92 -4.70 -18.46
N PHE A 157 -1.88 -5.97 -18.03
CA PHE A 157 -1.75 -6.31 -16.60
C PHE A 157 -0.52 -5.65 -15.95
N THR A 158 0.62 -5.71 -16.64
CA THR A 158 1.89 -5.15 -16.18
C THR A 158 1.86 -3.61 -16.14
N GLU A 159 1.29 -2.97 -17.18
CA GLU A 159 1.12 -1.51 -17.25
C GLU A 159 0.22 -1.01 -16.12
N PHE A 160 -0.89 -1.70 -15.89
CA PHE A 160 -1.84 -1.37 -14.83
C PHE A 160 -1.21 -1.47 -13.44
N ASN A 161 -0.53 -2.60 -13.13
CA ASN A 161 0.09 -2.79 -11.83
C ASN A 161 1.29 -1.84 -11.61
N THR A 162 2.04 -1.50 -12.66
CA THR A 162 3.10 -0.49 -12.59
C THR A 162 2.52 0.90 -12.28
N LEU A 163 1.45 1.29 -12.97
CA LEU A 163 0.77 2.57 -12.70
C LEU A 163 0.16 2.58 -11.29
N LYS A 164 -0.45 1.49 -10.87
CA LYS A 164 -0.97 1.30 -9.50
C LYS A 164 0.12 1.52 -8.47
N LEU A 165 1.28 0.87 -8.63
CA LEU A 165 2.40 0.98 -7.71
C LEU A 165 2.93 2.42 -7.63
N LEU A 166 3.07 3.09 -8.77
CA LEU A 166 3.48 4.50 -8.84
C LEU A 166 2.46 5.44 -8.19
N TRP A 167 1.17 5.22 -8.45
CA TRP A 167 0.11 6.07 -7.91
C TRP A 167 -0.04 5.94 -6.39
N VAL A 168 0.07 4.72 -5.86
CA VAL A 168 0.03 4.46 -4.41
C VAL A 168 1.22 5.12 -3.70
N ASN A 169 2.39 5.12 -4.35
CA ASN A 169 3.63 5.72 -3.84
C ASN A 169 3.93 7.11 -4.43
N LYS A 170 2.89 7.82 -4.89
CA LYS A 170 3.09 9.16 -5.48
C LYS A 170 3.84 10.08 -4.53
N VAL A 171 4.75 10.87 -5.11
CA VAL A 171 5.72 11.74 -4.44
C VAL A 171 6.96 11.01 -3.88
N GLU A 172 6.93 9.70 -3.74
CA GLU A 172 8.07 8.89 -3.28
C GLU A 172 8.79 8.20 -4.45
N ILE A 173 10.05 7.85 -4.23
CA ILE A 173 10.82 7.06 -5.19
C ILE A 173 10.48 5.59 -4.98
N VAL A 174 9.99 4.93 -6.03
CA VAL A 174 9.78 3.48 -6.02
C VAL A 174 11.03 2.81 -6.59
N PRO A 175 11.78 2.03 -5.78
CA PRO A 175 12.97 1.34 -6.25
C PRO A 175 12.67 0.33 -7.37
N ARG A 176 13.62 0.15 -8.31
CA ARG A 176 13.47 -0.83 -9.42
C ARG A 176 13.18 -2.24 -8.93
N GLN A 177 13.81 -2.65 -7.83
CA GLN A 177 13.62 -3.97 -7.25
C GLN A 177 12.18 -4.20 -6.83
N GLU A 178 11.53 -3.18 -6.28
CA GLU A 178 10.15 -3.27 -5.84
C GLU A 178 9.16 -3.51 -6.98
N PHE A 179 9.38 -2.91 -8.17
CA PHE A 179 8.58 -3.25 -9.34
C PHE A 179 8.75 -4.72 -9.71
N LYS A 180 9.99 -5.24 -9.67
CA LYS A 180 10.28 -6.65 -9.98
C LYS A 180 9.55 -7.59 -9.01
N ASP A 181 9.59 -7.28 -7.72
CA ASP A 181 9.01 -8.11 -6.68
C ASP A 181 7.47 -8.07 -6.63
N THR A 182 6.87 -6.92 -7.00
CA THR A 182 5.42 -6.72 -6.91
C THR A 182 4.68 -6.96 -8.22
N VAL A 183 5.22 -6.45 -9.34
CA VAL A 183 4.53 -6.48 -10.64
C VAL A 183 4.87 -7.74 -11.44
N TRP A 184 6.10 -8.24 -11.32
CA TRP A 184 6.59 -9.42 -12.04
C TRP A 184 6.77 -10.65 -11.16
N LYS A 185 5.95 -10.83 -10.13
CA LYS A 185 6.04 -11.97 -9.20
C LYS A 185 6.28 -13.29 -9.93
N GLY A 186 7.45 -13.91 -9.69
CA GLY A 186 7.79 -15.22 -10.25
C GLY A 186 8.16 -15.25 -11.73
N VAL A 187 8.25 -14.10 -12.40
CA VAL A 187 8.66 -13.98 -13.81
C VAL A 187 9.94 -13.14 -13.87
N THR A 188 10.88 -13.55 -14.74
CA THR A 188 12.11 -12.78 -14.94
C THR A 188 11.79 -11.41 -15.55
N CYS A 189 12.06 -10.35 -14.79
CA CYS A 189 11.93 -8.97 -15.25
C CYS A 189 13.32 -8.38 -15.49
N THR A 190 13.58 -7.93 -16.70
CA THR A 190 14.79 -7.16 -17.02
C THR A 190 14.52 -5.67 -16.78
N ASP A 191 15.59 -4.89 -16.59
CA ASP A 191 15.49 -3.44 -16.50
C ASP A 191 14.93 -2.81 -17.78
N GLU A 192 15.19 -3.44 -18.93
CA GLU A 192 14.60 -3.03 -20.22
C GLU A 192 13.08 -3.20 -20.24
N SER A 193 12.57 -4.35 -19.74
CA SER A 193 11.13 -4.60 -19.66
C SER A 193 10.44 -3.56 -18.81
N LEU A 194 11.01 -3.23 -17.65
CA LEU A 194 10.48 -2.18 -16.78
C LEU A 194 10.55 -0.79 -17.45
N ASN A 195 11.68 -0.45 -18.06
CA ASN A 195 11.81 0.84 -18.77
C ASN A 195 10.80 0.98 -19.92
N ASN A 196 10.51 -0.10 -20.64
CA ASN A 196 9.50 -0.10 -21.70
C ASN A 196 8.10 0.17 -21.17
N VAL A 197 7.74 -0.46 -20.05
CA VAL A 197 6.43 -0.17 -19.41
C VAL A 197 6.33 1.28 -18.96
N ILE A 198 7.38 1.83 -18.33
CA ILE A 198 7.42 3.23 -17.93
C ILE A 198 7.32 4.17 -19.15
N TYR A 199 8.01 3.85 -20.25
CA TYR A 199 7.93 4.60 -21.49
C TYR A 199 6.49 4.63 -22.05
N HIS A 200 5.82 3.49 -22.07
CA HIS A 200 4.43 3.40 -22.51
C HIS A 200 3.49 4.22 -21.61
N LEU A 201 3.63 4.11 -20.29
CA LEU A 201 2.82 4.90 -19.35
C LEU A 201 3.02 6.40 -19.55
N ARG A 202 4.25 6.87 -19.77
CA ARG A 202 4.50 8.29 -20.11
C ARG A 202 3.75 8.72 -21.36
N ARG A 203 3.78 7.92 -22.41
CA ARG A 203 3.06 8.21 -23.64
C ARG A 203 1.55 8.23 -23.48
N TYR A 204 1.00 7.32 -22.68
CA TYR A 204 -0.44 7.28 -22.44
C TYR A 204 -0.92 8.46 -21.59
N LEU A 205 -0.08 9.02 -20.74
CA LEU A 205 -0.40 10.12 -19.83
C LEU A 205 0.05 11.50 -20.32
N GLU A 206 0.69 11.59 -21.50
CA GLU A 206 1.34 12.81 -22.00
C GLU A 206 0.41 14.02 -22.23
N LYS A 207 -0.91 13.78 -22.38
CA LYS A 207 -1.89 14.85 -22.59
C LYS A 207 -2.20 15.65 -21.31
N ASP A 208 -1.85 15.12 -20.14
CA ASP A 208 -2.04 15.78 -18.87
C ASP A 208 -0.68 16.22 -18.31
N THR A 209 -0.37 17.48 -18.50
CA THR A 209 0.91 18.07 -18.09
C THR A 209 1.08 18.17 -16.58
N SER A 210 0.00 17.95 -15.80
CA SER A 210 0.10 17.88 -14.34
C SER A 210 0.75 16.59 -13.84
N ILE A 211 0.82 15.56 -14.69
CA ILE A 211 1.38 14.25 -14.31
C ILE A 211 2.85 14.19 -14.67
N HIS A 212 3.68 14.00 -13.67
CA HIS A 212 5.11 13.83 -13.83
C HIS A 212 5.52 12.42 -13.48
N LEU A 213 6.24 11.75 -14.37
CA LEU A 213 6.82 10.43 -14.17
C LEU A 213 8.31 10.47 -14.50
N GLU A 214 9.13 10.59 -13.45
CA GLU A 214 10.57 10.77 -13.53
C GLU A 214 11.34 9.47 -13.36
N THR A 215 12.51 9.38 -14.01
CA THR A 215 13.48 8.31 -13.80
C THR A 215 14.65 8.87 -12.99
N LEU A 216 14.87 8.29 -11.81
CA LEU A 216 16.06 8.56 -11.00
C LEU A 216 17.08 7.47 -11.28
N ARG A 217 18.22 7.88 -11.87
CA ARG A 217 19.27 6.95 -12.29
C ARG A 217 19.85 6.18 -11.09
N GLY A 218 19.85 4.86 -11.18
CA GLY A 218 20.36 3.98 -10.13
C GLY A 218 19.39 3.74 -8.96
N GLU A 219 18.32 4.52 -8.84
CA GLU A 219 17.38 4.43 -7.74
C GLU A 219 16.04 3.79 -8.17
N GLY A 220 15.28 4.46 -9.06
CA GLY A 220 13.97 3.98 -9.43
C GLY A 220 13.16 4.98 -10.26
N PHE A 221 11.87 5.00 -9.98
CA PHE A 221 10.93 5.90 -10.64
C PHE A 221 10.09 6.65 -9.60
N LYS A 222 9.73 7.89 -9.92
CA LYS A 222 8.90 8.74 -9.09
C LYS A 222 7.76 9.30 -9.91
N MET A 223 6.55 9.26 -9.37
CA MET A 223 5.37 9.89 -9.95
C MET A 223 4.86 10.97 -9.00
N TRP A 224 4.51 12.15 -9.54
CA TRP A 224 3.78 13.17 -8.78
C TRP A 224 2.82 13.91 -9.68
N ILE A 225 1.87 14.58 -9.08
CA ILE A 225 0.85 15.37 -9.74
C ILE A 225 1.01 16.79 -9.22
N GLU A 226 1.14 17.75 -10.14
CA GLU A 226 1.09 19.16 -9.76
C GLU A 226 -0.34 19.53 -9.36
N ASP A 227 -0.53 19.93 -8.10
CA ASP A 227 -1.77 20.53 -7.66
C ASP A 227 -1.81 21.97 -8.19
N TYR A 228 -2.55 22.20 -9.27
CA TYR A 228 -2.93 23.56 -9.61
C TYR A 228 -3.92 24.03 -8.54
N CYS A 229 -3.42 24.76 -7.54
CA CYS A 229 -4.28 25.57 -6.68
C CYS A 229 -4.99 26.58 -7.60
N ILE A 230 -6.26 26.32 -7.93
CA ILE A 230 -7.18 27.28 -8.53
C ILE A 230 -7.76 28.14 -7.42
#